data_c6752d46d5a448290225275791def3a9
#
_entry.id   c6752d46d5a448290225275791def3a9
#
_cell.length_a   1.000
_cell.length_b   1.000
_cell.length_c   1.000
_cell.angle_alpha   90.00
_cell.angle_beta   90.00
_cell.angle_gamma   90.00
#
_symmetry.space_group_name_H-M   'P 1'
#
loop_
_entity.id
_entity.type
_entity.pdbx_description
1 polymer ?
#
loop_
_entity_poly.entity_id
_entity_poly.type
_entity_poly.pdbx_seq_one_letter_code
_entity_poly.pdbx_strand_id
1 'polypeptide(L)'
;MQALTVIGIILEIIVLFNFVIVVHELGHYWAARWRGLKVEKFQIWFGKPIWSKTINGVQWGLGWIPAGGFVALPQMNPMEMLEGGSTSSDPLPKISPMDKIIVAAAGPIFSFGLAFVFAVLVWGVKYPKSTSSMTTEIGYISEKSVDGADQLQVGDDVIEVDGKRVDSWRGMVDSVVWNVISSGGDTIPFKVKREGVAEPIVVQLAAPEKPGEAKDAKVSGIGGYFKRPELRMVDRMGVQPVSVPYVGDVTPNSPASKAGLQKHDAIVQVEGKRVSSPMQINDIIRESGIAPLDIVVLRDGKNVPLTVTPSYPANRDKVHEANNRPMIGLAWDLTGDTELVRATPMDQIKDGLKTMGNTLGAVFSPKSDISAKHLSGPVGIMNLYYRLFEDKDGWRRALWFSVILNINLGIMNLLPLPVLDGGHITMAILEAIRKRPLSKRLLDISYSGCAILLMGFMLFITGFDVKALFWGDEPPSDGQQMEAPTF
;
A
#
# COMPACT_ATOMS: atom_id res chain seq x y z
N MET A 1 9.45 27.23 -7.94
CA MET A 1 8.55 26.26 -8.60
C MET A 1 8.28 25.03 -7.72
N GLN A 2 9.28 24.37 -7.15
CA GLN A 2 9.07 23.16 -6.30
C GLN A 2 8.09 23.37 -5.12
N ALA A 3 8.21 24.48 -4.35
CA ALA A 3 7.32 24.73 -3.22
C ALA A 3 5.83 24.87 -3.63
N LEU A 4 5.53 25.49 -4.78
CA LEU A 4 4.17 25.62 -5.28
C LEU A 4 3.59 24.26 -5.71
N THR A 5 4.42 23.40 -6.31
CA THR A 5 4.02 22.02 -6.68
C THR A 5 3.70 21.20 -5.44
N VAL A 6 4.56 21.25 -4.41
CA VAL A 6 4.31 20.54 -3.13
C VAL A 6 3.01 21.02 -2.48
N ILE A 7 2.78 22.34 -2.42
CA ILE A 7 1.53 22.89 -1.87
C ILE A 7 0.32 22.42 -2.69
N GLY A 8 0.45 22.42 -4.04
CA GLY A 8 -0.61 21.92 -4.93
C GLY A 8 -0.98 20.47 -4.63
N ILE A 9 0.01 19.57 -4.56
CA ILE A 9 -0.21 18.14 -4.24
C ILE A 9 -0.87 17.97 -2.87
N ILE A 10 -0.42 18.70 -1.84
CA ILE A 10 -1.03 18.64 -0.51
C ILE A 10 -2.50 19.06 -0.56
N LEU A 11 -2.83 20.12 -1.30
CA LEU A 11 -4.21 20.56 -1.46
C LEU A 11 -5.06 19.51 -2.19
N GLU A 12 -4.54 18.89 -3.24
CA GLU A 12 -5.23 17.80 -3.96
C GLU A 12 -5.54 16.61 -3.04
N ILE A 13 -4.57 16.21 -2.21
CA ILE A 13 -4.75 15.14 -1.23
C ILE A 13 -5.84 15.52 -0.22
N ILE A 14 -5.80 16.73 0.34
CA ILE A 14 -6.81 17.21 1.30
C ILE A 14 -8.20 17.20 0.65
N VAL A 15 -8.33 17.70 -0.57
CA VAL A 15 -9.61 17.72 -1.31
C VAL A 15 -10.13 16.31 -1.53
N LEU A 16 -9.27 15.37 -1.97
CA LEU A 16 -9.65 13.98 -2.23
C LEU A 16 -10.14 13.28 -0.96
N PHE A 17 -9.39 13.41 0.15
CA PHE A 17 -9.79 12.83 1.43
C PHE A 17 -11.11 13.38 1.94
N ASN A 18 -11.28 14.71 1.84
CA ASN A 18 -12.54 15.33 2.24
C ASN A 18 -13.70 14.89 1.36
N PHE A 19 -13.48 14.73 0.07
CA PHE A 19 -14.50 14.23 -0.85
C PHE A 19 -14.99 12.83 -0.46
N VAL A 20 -14.04 11.91 -0.16
CA VAL A 20 -14.38 10.55 0.30
C VAL A 20 -15.20 10.57 1.59
N ILE A 21 -14.77 11.36 2.57
CA ILE A 21 -15.48 11.49 3.86
C ILE A 21 -16.87 12.09 3.65
N VAL A 22 -16.98 13.19 2.90
CA VAL A 22 -18.27 13.86 2.64
C VAL A 22 -19.26 12.92 1.98
N VAL A 23 -18.84 12.11 1.02
CA VAL A 23 -19.74 11.13 0.36
C VAL A 23 -20.21 10.08 1.35
N HIS A 24 -19.34 9.59 2.22
CA HIS A 24 -19.71 8.67 3.30
C HIS A 24 -20.77 9.28 4.23
N GLU A 25 -20.51 10.49 4.75
CA GLU A 25 -21.42 11.21 5.63
C GLU A 25 -22.77 11.57 4.96
N LEU A 26 -22.75 11.87 3.64
CA LEU A 26 -23.98 12.06 2.86
C LEU A 26 -24.84 10.80 2.81
N GLY A 27 -24.25 9.62 2.86
CA GLY A 27 -24.97 8.36 2.99
C GLY A 27 -25.84 8.35 4.25
N HIS A 28 -25.24 8.62 5.40
CA HIS A 28 -25.96 8.71 6.69
C HIS A 28 -27.02 9.81 6.66
N TYR A 29 -26.66 10.98 6.16
CA TYR A 29 -27.58 12.12 6.07
C TYR A 29 -28.82 11.78 5.25
N TRP A 30 -28.68 11.23 4.04
CA TRP A 30 -29.82 10.94 3.18
C TRP A 30 -30.68 9.79 3.73
N ALA A 31 -30.04 8.75 4.28
CA ALA A 31 -30.78 7.66 4.90
C ALA A 31 -31.55 8.14 6.15
N ALA A 32 -30.95 8.97 7.00
CA ALA A 32 -31.61 9.55 8.16
C ALA A 32 -32.85 10.39 7.75
N ARG A 33 -32.68 11.27 6.77
CA ARG A 33 -33.77 12.08 6.21
C ARG A 33 -34.88 11.20 5.60
N TRP A 34 -34.50 10.16 4.83
CA TRP A 34 -35.45 9.22 4.24
C TRP A 34 -36.24 8.45 5.29
N ARG A 35 -35.61 8.05 6.40
CA ARG A 35 -36.25 7.34 7.50
C ARG A 35 -36.95 8.25 8.52
N GLY A 36 -36.93 9.57 8.30
CA GLY A 36 -37.60 10.54 9.17
C GLY A 36 -36.87 10.84 10.49
N LEU A 37 -35.57 10.53 10.58
CA LEU A 37 -34.76 10.90 11.73
C LEU A 37 -34.48 12.42 11.70
N LYS A 38 -34.37 13.02 12.90
CA LYS A 38 -33.92 14.39 13.03
C LYS A 38 -32.42 14.46 12.76
N VAL A 39 -32.04 15.27 11.78
CA VAL A 39 -30.64 15.63 11.54
C VAL A 39 -30.42 17.04 12.09
N GLU A 40 -29.54 17.19 13.07
CA GLU A 40 -29.24 18.49 13.67
C GLU A 40 -28.09 19.19 12.97
N LYS A 41 -27.00 18.45 12.72
CA LYS A 41 -25.79 19.02 12.09
C LYS A 41 -25.26 18.08 11.01
N PHE A 42 -24.69 18.69 9.99
CA PHE A 42 -23.78 18.05 9.01
C PHE A 42 -22.50 18.86 9.03
N GLN A 43 -21.43 18.30 9.54
CA GLN A 43 -20.18 19.04 9.67
C GLN A 43 -19.05 18.30 8.99
N ILE A 44 -18.35 19.00 8.11
CA ILE A 44 -17.07 18.57 7.54
C ILE A 44 -16.00 19.09 8.48
N TRP A 45 -15.01 18.28 8.80
CA TRP A 45 -13.94 18.55 9.77
C TRP A 45 -14.43 18.64 11.23
N PHE A 46 -13.55 18.25 12.12
CA PHE A 46 -13.84 18.32 13.56
C PHE A 46 -13.58 19.70 14.15
N GLY A 47 -14.04 19.87 15.38
CA GLY A 47 -13.84 21.08 16.18
C GLY A 47 -14.91 22.16 15.98
N LYS A 48 -14.65 23.36 16.51
CA LYS A 48 -15.59 24.49 16.38
C LYS A 48 -15.71 24.90 14.92
N PRO A 49 -16.93 25.15 14.40
CA PRO A 49 -17.10 25.55 13.01
C PRO A 49 -16.47 26.92 12.75
N ILE A 50 -15.62 27.00 11.73
CA ILE A 50 -15.10 28.26 11.16
C ILE A 50 -16.14 28.91 10.25
N TRP A 51 -17.06 28.09 9.73
CA TRP A 51 -18.22 28.53 8.97
C TRP A 51 -19.40 27.62 9.28
N SER A 52 -20.60 28.19 9.43
CA SER A 52 -21.84 27.40 9.54
C SER A 52 -23.04 28.16 8.99
N LYS A 53 -24.00 27.40 8.42
CA LYS A 53 -25.27 27.92 7.91
C LYS A 53 -26.36 26.89 8.15
N THR A 54 -27.50 27.32 8.65
CA THR A 54 -28.67 26.46 8.82
C THR A 54 -29.51 26.47 7.55
N ILE A 55 -29.71 25.26 6.97
CA ILE A 55 -30.50 25.05 5.75
C ILE A 55 -31.49 23.92 6.03
N ASN A 56 -32.78 24.20 5.85
CA ASN A 56 -33.87 23.23 6.08
C ASN A 56 -33.82 22.54 7.47
N GLY A 57 -33.49 23.34 8.51
CA GLY A 57 -33.40 22.85 9.88
C GLY A 57 -32.12 22.09 10.24
N VAL A 58 -31.19 21.92 9.31
CA VAL A 58 -29.89 21.28 9.53
C VAL A 58 -28.79 22.33 9.54
N GLN A 59 -27.93 22.32 10.55
CA GLN A 59 -26.74 23.17 10.60
C GLN A 59 -25.62 22.54 9.78
N TRP A 60 -25.32 23.11 8.61
CA TRP A 60 -24.15 22.77 7.80
C TRP A 60 -22.94 23.55 8.32
N GLY A 61 -21.81 22.89 8.51
CA GLY A 61 -20.63 23.52 9.07
C GLY A 61 -19.32 22.97 8.50
N LEU A 62 -18.27 23.82 8.59
CA LEU A 62 -16.89 23.44 8.34
C LEU A 62 -16.10 23.69 9.63
N GLY A 63 -15.53 22.64 10.22
CA GLY A 63 -14.70 22.72 11.41
C GLY A 63 -13.32 23.31 11.13
N TRP A 64 -12.50 23.46 12.15
CA TRP A 64 -11.13 24.00 12.00
C TRP A 64 -10.04 22.92 11.94
N ILE A 65 -10.35 21.67 12.30
CA ILE A 65 -9.42 20.53 12.22
C ILE A 65 -9.69 19.81 10.91
N PRO A 66 -8.79 19.86 9.89
CA PRO A 66 -9.04 19.33 8.55
C PRO A 66 -8.97 17.79 8.51
N ALA A 67 -9.76 17.15 9.35
CA ALA A 67 -9.88 15.71 9.45
C ALA A 67 -11.31 15.32 9.81
N GLY A 68 -11.80 14.23 9.16
CA GLY A 68 -13.10 13.65 9.48
C GLY A 68 -14.29 14.50 9.05
N GLY A 69 -15.45 14.09 9.52
CA GLY A 69 -16.76 14.72 9.38
C GLY A 69 -17.75 13.97 10.24
N PHE A 70 -18.94 14.51 10.42
CA PHE A 70 -20.00 13.80 11.13
C PHE A 70 -21.40 14.33 10.80
N VAL A 71 -22.38 13.47 10.96
CA VAL A 71 -23.80 13.81 10.92
C VAL A 71 -24.38 13.62 12.32
N ALA A 72 -24.80 14.71 12.98
CA ALA A 72 -25.41 14.63 14.31
C ALA A 72 -26.86 14.11 14.20
N LEU A 73 -27.08 12.91 14.75
CA LEU A 73 -28.33 12.18 14.75
C LEU A 73 -28.80 11.90 16.21
N PRO A 74 -29.57 12.78 16.84
CA PRO A 74 -29.95 12.67 18.25
C PRO A 74 -30.60 11.36 18.66
N GLN A 75 -31.32 10.68 17.73
CA GLN A 75 -31.94 9.39 17.99
C GLN A 75 -30.98 8.21 17.97
N MET A 76 -29.74 8.37 17.43
CA MET A 76 -28.67 7.36 17.41
C MET A 76 -27.65 7.53 18.52
N ASN A 77 -28.01 8.12 19.56
CA ASN A 77 -27.47 8.74 20.76
C ASN A 77 -26.12 8.35 21.39
N PRO A 78 -25.36 7.30 21.14
CA PRO A 78 -24.00 7.25 21.68
C PRO A 78 -22.96 8.07 20.90
N MET A 79 -23.21 8.38 19.62
CA MET A 79 -22.29 9.18 18.80
C MET A 79 -22.22 10.65 19.23
N GLU A 80 -23.30 11.22 19.77
CA GLU A 80 -23.32 12.62 20.20
C GLU A 80 -22.32 12.99 21.31
N MET A 81 -21.98 12.04 22.18
CA MET A 81 -21.02 12.31 23.27
C MET A 81 -19.57 12.47 22.74
N LEU A 82 -19.24 11.86 21.61
CA LEU A 82 -17.91 11.94 21.00
C LEU A 82 -17.78 13.10 20.00
N GLU A 83 -18.91 13.50 19.38
CA GLU A 83 -18.94 14.46 18.27
C GLU A 83 -19.44 15.86 18.63
N GLY A 84 -19.75 16.12 19.88
CA GLY A 84 -20.05 17.48 20.34
C GLY A 84 -21.49 17.80 20.73
N GLY A 85 -22.22 16.84 21.30
CA GLY A 85 -23.44 17.00 22.08
C GLY A 85 -24.65 17.65 21.39
N SER A 86 -25.82 17.01 21.47
CA SER A 86 -27.07 17.67 21.05
C SER A 86 -27.55 18.71 22.07
N THR A 87 -28.11 19.78 21.56
CA THR A 87 -28.65 20.90 22.37
C THR A 87 -30.16 20.84 22.54
N SER A 88 -30.85 19.80 22.01
CA SER A 88 -32.32 19.78 22.06
C SER A 88 -32.84 19.00 23.25
N SER A 89 -33.68 19.67 24.05
CA SER A 89 -34.46 19.13 25.17
C SER A 89 -35.81 18.53 24.74
N ASP A 90 -36.15 18.56 23.44
CA ASP A 90 -37.43 18.09 22.94
C ASP A 90 -37.50 16.55 22.86
N PRO A 91 -38.66 15.97 23.23
CA PRO A 91 -38.84 14.50 23.09
C PRO A 91 -38.78 14.08 21.63
N LEU A 92 -37.74 13.29 21.30
CA LEU A 92 -37.51 12.79 19.95
C LEU A 92 -38.41 11.59 19.62
N PRO A 93 -38.91 11.48 18.39
CA PRO A 93 -39.67 10.28 17.95
C PRO A 93 -38.85 9.01 18.17
N LYS A 94 -39.52 7.95 18.64
CA LYS A 94 -38.88 6.62 18.75
C LYS A 94 -38.58 6.09 17.37
N ILE A 95 -37.36 5.60 17.15
CA ILE A 95 -36.95 4.94 15.91
C ILE A 95 -36.85 3.43 16.10
N SER A 96 -37.13 2.68 15.05
CA SER A 96 -37.02 1.22 15.07
C SER A 96 -35.53 0.79 14.99
N PRO A 97 -35.19 -0.43 15.48
CA PRO A 97 -33.86 -0.97 15.27
C PRO A 97 -33.49 -1.07 13.77
N MET A 98 -34.47 -1.31 12.89
CA MET A 98 -34.24 -1.35 11.44
C MET A 98 -33.84 0.03 10.90
N ASP A 99 -34.43 1.12 11.40
CA ASP A 99 -34.04 2.47 11.00
C ASP A 99 -32.58 2.77 11.37
N LYS A 100 -32.16 2.35 12.58
CA LYS A 100 -30.75 2.44 13.02
C LYS A 100 -29.82 1.69 12.08
N ILE A 101 -30.19 0.44 11.70
CA ILE A 101 -29.38 -0.39 10.78
C ILE A 101 -29.29 0.26 9.41
N ILE A 102 -30.39 0.75 8.85
CA ILE A 102 -30.41 1.38 7.51
C ILE A 102 -29.52 2.62 7.50
N VAL A 103 -29.66 3.48 8.52
CA VAL A 103 -28.87 4.72 8.61
C VAL A 103 -27.39 4.42 8.82
N ALA A 104 -27.04 3.49 9.71
CA ALA A 104 -25.66 3.12 9.95
C ALA A 104 -25.03 2.44 8.72
N ALA A 105 -25.75 1.59 7.99
CA ALA A 105 -25.22 0.94 6.80
C ALA A 105 -25.06 1.88 5.59
N ALA A 106 -25.76 3.02 5.59
CA ALA A 106 -25.76 3.93 4.44
C ALA A 106 -24.40 4.57 4.16
N GLY A 107 -23.62 4.96 5.18
CA GLY A 107 -22.27 5.47 5.00
C GLY A 107 -21.37 4.49 4.24
N PRO A 108 -21.17 3.27 4.76
CA PRO A 108 -20.44 2.22 4.05
C PRO A 108 -20.97 1.93 2.63
N ILE A 109 -22.28 1.88 2.44
CA ILE A 109 -22.89 1.67 1.11
C ILE A 109 -22.49 2.80 0.15
N PHE A 110 -22.48 4.05 0.60
CA PHE A 110 -22.05 5.19 -0.21
C PHE A 110 -20.55 5.14 -0.50
N SER A 111 -19.73 4.67 0.43
CA SER A 111 -18.29 4.42 0.17
C SER A 111 -18.09 3.36 -0.90
N PHE A 112 -18.82 2.24 -0.88
CA PHE A 112 -18.78 1.24 -1.96
C PHE A 112 -19.31 1.80 -3.28
N GLY A 113 -20.36 2.64 -3.24
CA GLY A 113 -20.88 3.34 -4.42
C GLY A 113 -19.81 4.26 -5.04
N LEU A 114 -19.08 5.00 -4.20
CA LEU A 114 -17.99 5.87 -4.64
C LEU A 114 -16.80 5.04 -5.19
N ALA A 115 -16.46 3.92 -4.53
CA ALA A 115 -15.47 2.98 -5.07
C ALA A 115 -15.84 2.51 -6.48
N PHE A 116 -17.12 2.18 -6.71
CA PHE A 116 -17.60 1.78 -8.02
C PHE A 116 -17.52 2.91 -9.05
N VAL A 117 -17.87 4.16 -8.66
CA VAL A 117 -17.71 5.34 -9.54
C VAL A 117 -16.24 5.53 -9.93
N PHE A 118 -15.32 5.48 -8.97
CA PHE A 118 -13.88 5.54 -9.25
C PHE A 118 -13.43 4.38 -10.14
N ALA A 119 -13.92 3.16 -9.92
CA ALA A 119 -13.58 2.00 -10.74
C ALA A 119 -14.04 2.16 -12.20
N VAL A 120 -15.21 2.78 -12.43
CA VAL A 120 -15.69 3.13 -13.78
C VAL A 120 -14.77 4.17 -14.43
N LEU A 121 -14.35 5.19 -13.67
CA LEU A 121 -13.41 6.20 -14.17
C LEU A 121 -12.05 5.55 -14.53
N VAL A 122 -11.49 4.71 -13.66
CA VAL A 122 -10.25 3.95 -13.92
C VAL A 122 -10.39 3.07 -15.16
N TRP A 123 -11.52 2.38 -15.33
CA TRP A 123 -11.80 1.58 -16.52
C TRP A 123 -11.77 2.42 -17.80
N GLY A 124 -12.30 3.67 -17.75
CA GLY A 124 -12.28 4.61 -18.87
C GLY A 124 -10.87 5.12 -19.19
N VAL A 125 -10.15 5.62 -18.17
CA VAL A 125 -8.84 6.28 -18.36
C VAL A 125 -7.67 5.29 -18.39
N LYS A 126 -7.88 4.02 -17.97
CA LYS A 126 -6.86 2.98 -17.74
C LYS A 126 -5.87 3.43 -16.63
N TYR A 127 -5.07 2.52 -16.12
CA TYR A 127 -4.00 2.84 -15.16
C TYR A 127 -2.70 2.13 -15.53
N PRO A 128 -1.54 2.74 -15.25
CA PRO A 128 -0.26 2.15 -15.58
C PRO A 128 0.07 1.00 -14.61
N LYS A 129 0.42 -0.18 -15.17
CA LYS A 129 0.89 -1.35 -14.42
C LYS A 129 2.20 -1.82 -15.06
N SER A 130 3.20 -2.17 -14.23
CA SER A 130 4.47 -2.67 -14.74
C SER A 130 4.29 -4.06 -15.35
N THR A 131 4.86 -4.28 -16.53
CA THR A 131 4.83 -5.58 -17.23
C THR A 131 5.49 -6.67 -16.41
N SER A 132 6.61 -6.37 -15.73
CA SER A 132 7.29 -7.31 -14.83
C SER A 132 6.44 -7.71 -13.62
N SER A 133 5.45 -6.91 -13.24
CA SER A 133 4.51 -7.26 -12.16
C SER A 133 3.37 -8.15 -12.64
N MET A 134 3.07 -8.15 -13.94
CA MET A 134 1.95 -8.90 -14.53
C MET A 134 2.33 -10.32 -15.00
N THR A 135 3.61 -10.60 -15.17
CA THR A 135 4.09 -11.93 -15.57
C THR A 135 4.21 -12.86 -14.37
N THR A 136 4.19 -14.17 -14.63
CA THR A 136 4.54 -15.24 -13.68
C THR A 136 5.75 -16.04 -14.17
N GLU A 137 6.30 -15.65 -15.33
CA GLU A 137 7.46 -16.28 -15.93
C GLU A 137 8.76 -15.89 -15.23
N ILE A 138 9.60 -16.88 -14.93
CA ILE A 138 10.93 -16.70 -14.36
C ILE A 138 11.89 -16.21 -15.43
N GLY A 139 12.43 -15.01 -15.25
CA GLY A 139 13.40 -14.40 -16.17
C GLY A 139 14.85 -14.60 -15.75
N TYR A 140 15.12 -14.77 -14.46
CA TYR A 140 16.47 -14.93 -13.95
C TYR A 140 16.51 -15.69 -12.62
N ILE A 141 17.53 -16.54 -12.46
CA ILE A 141 17.85 -17.26 -11.22
C ILE A 141 19.31 -16.97 -10.90
N SER A 142 19.58 -16.36 -9.75
CA SER A 142 20.93 -16.03 -9.30
C SER A 142 21.68 -17.27 -8.81
N GLU A 143 23.01 -17.32 -8.99
CA GLU A 143 23.86 -18.35 -8.38
C GLU A 143 23.80 -18.35 -6.85
N LYS A 144 23.42 -17.23 -6.25
CA LYS A 144 23.22 -17.08 -4.80
C LYS A 144 21.74 -17.21 -4.39
N SER A 145 20.94 -17.93 -5.20
CA SER A 145 19.57 -18.23 -4.88
C SER A 145 19.43 -19.15 -3.66
N VAL A 146 18.24 -19.15 -3.06
CA VAL A 146 17.94 -20.06 -1.95
C VAL A 146 17.99 -21.53 -2.38
N ASP A 147 18.20 -22.43 -1.41
CA ASP A 147 18.22 -23.87 -1.65
C ASP A 147 16.94 -24.32 -2.35
N GLY A 148 17.11 -25.21 -3.34
CA GLY A 148 16.04 -25.72 -4.20
C GLY A 148 15.76 -24.88 -5.45
N ALA A 149 16.26 -23.64 -5.54
CA ALA A 149 16.06 -22.79 -6.72
C ALA A 149 16.83 -23.31 -7.97
N ASP A 150 17.82 -24.15 -7.79
CA ASP A 150 18.55 -24.86 -8.84
C ASP A 150 17.67 -25.85 -9.65
N GLN A 151 16.52 -26.23 -9.09
CA GLN A 151 15.52 -27.08 -9.77
C GLN A 151 14.59 -26.28 -10.69
N LEU A 152 14.53 -24.94 -10.53
CA LEU A 152 13.83 -24.05 -11.42
C LEU A 152 14.63 -23.76 -12.68
N GLN A 153 13.96 -23.33 -13.73
CA GLN A 153 14.58 -22.90 -14.98
C GLN A 153 14.04 -21.53 -15.41
N VAL A 154 14.89 -20.77 -16.10
CA VAL A 154 14.42 -19.56 -16.80
C VAL A 154 13.40 -19.99 -17.87
N GLY A 155 12.26 -19.31 -17.91
CA GLY A 155 11.10 -19.67 -18.75
C GLY A 155 10.06 -20.54 -18.03
N ASP A 156 10.31 -21.00 -16.80
CA ASP A 156 9.26 -21.63 -15.98
C ASP A 156 8.16 -20.61 -15.65
N ASP A 157 6.91 -21.02 -15.84
CA ASP A 157 5.73 -20.23 -15.49
C ASP A 157 5.20 -20.66 -14.11
N VAL A 158 5.27 -19.78 -13.12
CA VAL A 158 4.84 -20.06 -11.75
C VAL A 158 3.31 -19.98 -11.68
N ILE A 159 2.66 -21.11 -11.38
CA ILE A 159 1.19 -21.22 -11.33
C ILE A 159 0.62 -21.30 -9.91
N GLU A 160 1.41 -21.77 -8.93
CA GLU A 160 1.02 -21.81 -7.50
C GLU A 160 2.24 -21.55 -6.62
N VAL A 161 2.03 -20.85 -5.50
CA VAL A 161 3.00 -20.65 -4.41
C VAL A 161 2.31 -20.94 -3.09
N ASP A 162 2.88 -21.82 -2.29
CA ASP A 162 2.32 -22.28 -1.00
C ASP A 162 0.86 -22.79 -1.14
N GLY A 163 0.59 -23.56 -2.22
CA GLY A 163 -0.73 -24.13 -2.53
C GLY A 163 -1.78 -23.10 -2.98
N LYS A 164 -1.40 -21.84 -3.17
CA LYS A 164 -2.29 -20.78 -3.66
C LYS A 164 -1.93 -20.42 -5.11
N ARG A 165 -2.94 -20.33 -5.96
CA ARG A 165 -2.77 -19.92 -7.35
C ARG A 165 -2.18 -18.51 -7.45
N VAL A 166 -1.34 -18.29 -8.46
CA VAL A 166 -0.82 -16.97 -8.81
C VAL A 166 -1.10 -16.66 -10.28
N ASP A 167 -1.29 -15.37 -10.57
CA ASP A 167 -1.50 -14.83 -11.93
C ASP A 167 -0.63 -13.60 -12.19
N SER A 168 0.20 -13.21 -11.22
CA SER A 168 1.07 -12.06 -11.30
C SER A 168 2.29 -12.25 -10.40
N TRP A 169 3.39 -11.54 -10.69
CA TRP A 169 4.57 -11.56 -9.82
C TRP A 169 4.40 -10.68 -8.60
N ARG A 170 3.91 -9.45 -8.80
CA ARG A 170 3.75 -8.44 -7.74
C ARG A 170 2.30 -8.01 -7.61
N GLY A 171 1.82 -7.92 -6.39
CA GLY A 171 0.46 -7.50 -6.04
C GLY A 171 0.10 -8.00 -4.65
N MET A 172 -1.07 -7.62 -4.15
CA MET A 172 -1.62 -8.10 -2.87
C MET A 172 -2.67 -9.20 -3.06
N VAL A 173 -2.92 -9.59 -4.31
CA VAL A 173 -3.89 -10.61 -4.69
C VAL A 173 -3.23 -11.55 -5.67
N ASP A 174 -3.35 -12.84 -5.44
CA ASP A 174 -2.96 -13.92 -6.34
C ASP A 174 -1.56 -13.70 -6.96
N SER A 175 -0.58 -13.26 -6.15
CA SER A 175 0.78 -12.96 -6.63
C SER A 175 1.85 -13.79 -5.93
N VAL A 176 2.96 -14.00 -6.64
CA VAL A 176 4.14 -14.69 -6.10
C VAL A 176 4.63 -13.99 -4.83
N VAL A 177 4.84 -12.68 -4.90
CA VAL A 177 5.35 -11.87 -3.77
C VAL A 177 4.44 -11.97 -2.54
N TRP A 178 3.13 -11.82 -2.74
CA TRP A 178 2.18 -11.90 -1.61
C TRP A 178 2.17 -13.29 -0.95
N ASN A 179 2.16 -14.35 -1.77
CA ASN A 179 2.11 -15.71 -1.24
C ASN A 179 3.39 -16.09 -0.50
N VAL A 180 4.56 -15.63 -0.97
CA VAL A 180 5.84 -15.80 -0.23
C VAL A 180 5.83 -15.05 1.09
N ILE A 181 5.42 -13.76 1.13
CA ILE A 181 5.38 -12.95 2.35
C ILE A 181 4.37 -13.52 3.36
N SER A 182 3.24 -14.04 2.89
CA SER A 182 2.19 -14.60 3.75
C SER A 182 2.43 -16.06 4.14
N SER A 183 3.42 -16.74 3.55
CA SER A 183 3.82 -18.10 3.92
C SER A 183 4.58 -18.09 5.25
N GLY A 184 4.27 -19.02 6.12
CA GLY A 184 4.91 -19.15 7.45
C GLY A 184 5.93 -20.27 7.54
N GLY A 185 6.16 -21.01 6.44
CA GLY A 185 7.06 -22.17 6.42
C GLY A 185 8.53 -21.82 6.28
N ASP A 186 9.41 -22.75 6.63
CA ASP A 186 10.85 -22.69 6.34
C ASP A 186 11.14 -23.06 4.89
N THR A 187 10.22 -23.78 4.26
CA THR A 187 10.21 -24.10 2.84
C THR A 187 8.89 -23.69 2.21
N ILE A 188 8.94 -23.23 0.98
CA ILE A 188 7.78 -22.71 0.25
C ILE A 188 7.67 -23.53 -1.04
N PRO A 189 6.58 -24.30 -1.25
CA PRO A 189 6.36 -25.04 -2.49
C PRO A 189 5.98 -24.08 -3.62
N PHE A 190 6.75 -24.12 -4.70
CA PHE A 190 6.46 -23.48 -5.97
C PHE A 190 6.02 -24.54 -6.96
N LYS A 191 4.87 -24.38 -7.58
CA LYS A 191 4.39 -25.21 -8.66
C LYS A 191 4.55 -24.45 -9.96
N VAL A 192 5.33 -25.00 -10.86
CA VAL A 192 5.68 -24.36 -12.12
C VAL A 192 5.24 -25.22 -13.32
N LYS A 193 4.90 -24.54 -14.40
CA LYS A 193 4.70 -25.15 -15.71
C LYS A 193 5.93 -24.89 -16.55
N ARG A 194 6.53 -25.95 -17.09
CA ARG A 194 7.74 -25.90 -17.93
C ARG A 194 7.41 -26.26 -19.34
N GLU A 195 7.95 -25.54 -20.30
CA GLU A 195 7.81 -25.89 -21.73
C GLU A 195 8.34 -27.30 -22.00
N GLY A 196 7.59 -28.08 -22.78
CA GLY A 196 7.93 -29.45 -23.10
C GLY A 196 7.66 -30.50 -22.02
N VAL A 197 7.18 -30.10 -20.84
CA VAL A 197 6.79 -31.00 -19.74
C VAL A 197 5.27 -30.99 -19.56
N ALA A 198 4.63 -32.15 -19.68
CA ALA A 198 3.17 -32.27 -19.67
C ALA A 198 2.56 -31.94 -18.29
N GLU A 199 3.19 -32.39 -17.21
CA GLU A 199 2.70 -32.21 -15.85
C GLU A 199 3.45 -31.08 -15.13
N PRO A 200 2.76 -30.24 -14.34
CA PRO A 200 3.41 -29.23 -13.54
C PRO A 200 4.39 -29.81 -12.52
N ILE A 201 5.51 -29.15 -12.34
CA ILE A 201 6.59 -29.53 -11.42
C ILE A 201 6.40 -28.79 -10.10
N VAL A 202 6.56 -29.49 -8.98
CA VAL A 202 6.58 -28.86 -7.64
C VAL A 202 8.01 -28.83 -7.15
N VAL A 203 8.51 -27.61 -6.89
CA VAL A 203 9.85 -27.35 -6.37
C VAL A 203 9.72 -26.79 -4.96
N GLN A 204 10.48 -27.33 -4.02
CA GLN A 204 10.54 -26.82 -2.65
C GLN A 204 11.68 -25.84 -2.53
N LEU A 205 11.36 -24.55 -2.34
CA LEU A 205 12.35 -23.50 -2.13
C LEU A 205 12.53 -23.24 -0.64
N ALA A 206 13.76 -23.06 -0.17
CA ALA A 206 13.96 -22.54 1.16
C ALA A 206 13.36 -21.14 1.27
N ALA A 207 12.67 -20.85 2.37
CA ALA A 207 12.16 -19.52 2.61
C ALA A 207 13.36 -18.55 2.76
N PRO A 208 13.27 -17.33 2.19
CA PRO A 208 14.32 -16.35 2.36
C PRO A 208 14.48 -16.03 3.85
N GLU A 209 15.73 -15.90 4.27
CA GLU A 209 16.01 -15.52 5.67
C GLU A 209 15.25 -14.26 6.03
N LYS A 210 14.60 -14.27 7.20
CA LYS A 210 14.09 -13.03 7.78
C LYS A 210 15.29 -12.12 7.98
N PRO A 211 15.23 -10.87 7.52
CA PRO A 211 16.27 -9.92 7.89
C PRO A 211 16.36 -9.95 9.40
N GLY A 212 17.53 -10.25 9.92
CA GLY A 212 17.71 -10.55 11.34
C GLY A 212 16.99 -9.52 12.20
N GLU A 213 16.16 -9.98 13.11
CA GLU A 213 16.01 -9.25 14.35
C GLU A 213 17.44 -9.10 14.83
N ALA A 214 17.97 -7.89 14.74
CA ALA A 214 19.28 -7.60 15.30
C ALA A 214 19.16 -7.90 16.79
N LYS A 215 19.55 -9.14 17.16
CA LYS A 215 19.44 -9.68 18.53
C LYS A 215 20.12 -8.81 19.57
N ASP A 216 20.90 -7.80 19.12
CA ASP A 216 21.73 -6.94 19.96
C ASP A 216 21.63 -5.43 19.64
N ALA A 217 20.74 -4.99 18.77
CA ALA A 217 20.50 -3.56 18.66
C ALA A 217 19.78 -3.10 19.93
N LYS A 218 20.54 -2.65 20.93
CA LYS A 218 20.01 -1.86 22.05
C LYS A 218 19.18 -0.75 21.42
N VAL A 219 17.85 -0.90 21.49
CA VAL A 219 16.89 0.09 21.05
C VAL A 219 17.20 1.39 21.81
N SER A 220 17.96 2.27 21.19
CA SER A 220 18.35 3.55 21.77
C SER A 220 17.28 4.57 21.44
N GLY A 221 16.52 4.99 22.46
CA GLY A 221 15.52 6.05 22.36
C GLY A 221 14.16 5.61 21.81
N ILE A 222 13.18 6.54 21.84
CA ILE A 222 11.78 6.34 21.41
C ILE A 222 11.69 5.91 19.95
N GLY A 223 12.58 6.39 19.08
CA GLY A 223 12.60 6.05 17.65
C GLY A 223 12.80 4.56 17.35
N GLY A 224 13.50 3.81 18.21
CA GLY A 224 13.72 2.38 18.05
C GLY A 224 12.47 1.55 18.17
N TYR A 225 11.46 1.99 18.96
CA TYR A 225 10.20 1.28 19.12
C TYR A 225 9.31 1.30 17.86
N PHE A 226 9.50 2.29 16.98
CA PHE A 226 8.71 2.46 15.76
C PHE A 226 9.40 1.90 14.51
N LYS A 227 10.37 1.00 14.64
CA LYS A 227 10.94 0.29 13.48
C LYS A 227 9.95 -0.79 13.01
N ARG A 228 9.56 -0.73 11.73
CA ARG A 228 8.76 -1.80 11.11
C ARG A 228 9.63 -3.04 10.96
N PRO A 229 9.12 -4.24 11.31
CA PRO A 229 9.82 -5.47 11.00
C PRO A 229 10.01 -5.56 9.47
N GLU A 230 11.15 -6.04 9.04
CA GLU A 230 11.35 -6.32 7.62
C GLU A 230 10.56 -7.58 7.23
N LEU A 231 9.91 -7.53 6.07
CA LEU A 231 9.20 -8.68 5.50
C LEU A 231 10.19 -9.58 4.76
N ARG A 232 9.86 -10.86 4.63
CA ARG A 232 10.56 -11.77 3.71
C ARG A 232 10.45 -11.20 2.29
N MET A 233 11.59 -10.92 1.67
CA MET A 233 11.61 -10.34 0.33
C MET A 233 11.85 -11.44 -0.69
N VAL A 234 10.94 -11.56 -1.67
CA VAL A 234 11.11 -12.50 -2.81
C VAL A 234 12.42 -12.23 -3.54
N ASP A 235 12.86 -10.97 -3.60
CA ASP A 235 14.13 -10.59 -4.20
C ASP A 235 15.34 -11.28 -3.54
N ARG A 236 15.24 -11.67 -2.25
CA ARG A 236 16.27 -12.45 -1.53
C ARG A 236 16.25 -13.94 -1.87
N MET A 237 15.22 -14.43 -2.54
CA MET A 237 15.21 -15.82 -3.04
C MET A 237 16.14 -16.01 -4.22
N GLY A 238 16.59 -14.93 -4.86
CA GLY A 238 17.43 -14.98 -6.05
C GLY A 238 16.65 -15.36 -7.31
N VAL A 239 15.32 -15.39 -7.26
CA VAL A 239 14.45 -15.70 -8.41
C VAL A 239 13.72 -14.42 -8.80
N GLN A 240 13.81 -14.04 -10.08
CA GLN A 240 13.25 -12.82 -10.62
C GLN A 240 12.32 -13.07 -11.80
N PRO A 241 11.26 -12.25 -11.97
CA PRO A 241 10.42 -12.35 -13.16
C PRO A 241 11.15 -11.86 -14.40
N VAL A 242 10.63 -12.21 -15.56
CA VAL A 242 11.03 -11.56 -16.81
C VAL A 242 10.75 -10.07 -16.71
N SER A 243 11.80 -9.27 -16.88
CA SER A 243 11.67 -7.80 -16.89
C SER A 243 12.72 -7.17 -17.81
N VAL A 244 12.37 -6.08 -18.44
CA VAL A 244 13.34 -5.29 -19.22
C VAL A 244 14.08 -4.35 -18.27
N PRO A 245 15.43 -4.43 -18.18
CA PRO A 245 16.22 -3.55 -17.33
C PRO A 245 16.28 -2.12 -17.87
N TYR A 246 15.42 -1.22 -17.38
CA TYR A 246 15.45 0.19 -17.74
C TYR A 246 16.36 1.00 -16.82
N VAL A 247 17.12 1.94 -17.40
CA VAL A 247 17.92 2.90 -16.66
C VAL A 247 17.02 4.02 -16.12
N GLY A 248 16.88 4.10 -14.80
CA GLY A 248 16.08 5.12 -14.12
C GLY A 248 16.84 6.43 -13.95
N ASP A 249 18.11 6.34 -13.53
CA ASP A 249 19.00 7.50 -13.41
C ASP A 249 20.44 7.08 -13.55
N VAL A 250 21.31 8.02 -13.94
CA VAL A 250 22.74 7.80 -14.13
C VAL A 250 23.51 8.75 -13.22
N THR A 251 24.30 8.18 -12.31
CA THR A 251 25.13 8.96 -11.39
C THR A 251 26.15 9.80 -12.17
N PRO A 252 26.25 11.11 -11.92
CA PRO A 252 27.24 11.97 -12.58
C PRO A 252 28.68 11.46 -12.37
N ASN A 253 29.51 11.56 -13.39
CA ASN A 253 30.90 11.11 -13.44
C ASN A 253 31.11 9.60 -13.25
N SER A 254 30.06 8.80 -13.17
CA SER A 254 30.12 7.34 -13.05
C SER A 254 30.61 6.67 -14.34
N PRO A 255 31.00 5.38 -14.28
CA PRO A 255 31.28 4.57 -15.47
C PRO A 255 30.13 4.58 -16.49
N ALA A 256 28.88 4.47 -16.04
CA ALA A 256 27.72 4.55 -16.90
C ALA A 256 27.59 5.92 -17.61
N SER A 257 27.81 7.00 -16.87
CA SER A 257 27.81 8.35 -17.44
C SER A 257 28.91 8.52 -18.49
N LYS A 258 30.13 8.05 -18.19
CA LYS A 258 31.30 8.12 -19.12
C LYS A 258 31.10 7.28 -20.38
N ALA A 259 30.39 6.13 -20.26
CA ALA A 259 30.03 5.29 -21.40
C ALA A 259 28.87 5.84 -22.24
N GLY A 260 28.19 6.89 -21.78
CA GLY A 260 27.08 7.50 -22.50
C GLY A 260 25.73 6.82 -22.30
N LEU A 261 25.56 6.06 -21.20
CA LEU A 261 24.26 5.57 -20.77
C LEU A 261 23.36 6.74 -20.40
N GLN A 262 22.09 6.63 -20.73
CA GLN A 262 21.09 7.68 -20.52
C GLN A 262 19.87 7.12 -19.78
N LYS A 263 19.15 8.00 -19.11
CA LYS A 263 17.85 7.68 -18.51
C LYS A 263 16.90 7.15 -19.60
N HIS A 264 16.14 6.12 -19.26
CA HIS A 264 15.21 5.38 -20.12
C HIS A 264 15.86 4.46 -21.17
N ASP A 265 17.19 4.30 -21.19
CA ASP A 265 17.79 3.22 -21.94
C ASP A 265 17.31 1.87 -21.42
N ALA A 266 16.94 0.94 -22.30
CA ALA A 266 16.68 -0.44 -21.94
C ALA A 266 17.93 -1.28 -22.24
N ILE A 267 18.58 -1.87 -21.25
CA ILE A 267 19.73 -2.76 -21.48
C ILE A 267 19.18 -4.10 -21.95
N VAL A 268 19.50 -4.50 -23.17
CA VAL A 268 18.98 -5.71 -23.81
C VAL A 268 20.00 -6.83 -23.93
N GLN A 269 21.31 -6.49 -23.95
CA GLN A 269 22.40 -7.47 -23.98
C GLN A 269 23.58 -6.99 -23.15
N VAL A 270 24.28 -7.95 -22.53
CA VAL A 270 25.58 -7.76 -21.88
C VAL A 270 26.48 -8.92 -22.30
N GLU A 271 27.70 -8.65 -22.78
CA GLU A 271 28.65 -9.65 -23.27
C GLU A 271 28.02 -10.61 -24.34
N GLY A 272 27.20 -10.03 -25.25
CA GLY A 272 26.51 -10.78 -26.29
C GLY A 272 25.34 -11.63 -25.78
N LYS A 273 25.10 -11.75 -24.50
CA LYS A 273 23.99 -12.50 -23.92
C LYS A 273 22.79 -11.59 -23.67
N ARG A 274 21.60 -12.04 -24.02
CA ARG A 274 20.37 -11.32 -23.72
C ARG A 274 20.14 -11.30 -22.21
N VAL A 275 19.71 -10.16 -21.70
CA VAL A 275 19.40 -9.98 -20.28
C VAL A 275 17.92 -9.69 -20.08
N SER A 276 17.35 -10.24 -19.02
CA SER A 276 15.92 -10.21 -18.69
C SER A 276 15.65 -9.78 -17.24
N SER A 277 16.65 -9.27 -16.53
CA SER A 277 16.50 -8.79 -15.17
C SER A 277 17.61 -7.81 -14.78
N PRO A 278 17.29 -6.72 -14.05
CA PRO A 278 18.30 -5.86 -13.41
C PRO A 278 19.27 -6.64 -12.50
N MET A 279 18.79 -7.67 -11.81
CA MET A 279 19.60 -8.50 -10.92
C MET A 279 20.67 -9.27 -11.71
N GLN A 280 20.32 -9.82 -12.87
CA GLN A 280 21.24 -10.49 -13.78
C GLN A 280 22.41 -9.57 -14.16
N ILE A 281 22.12 -8.31 -14.51
CA ILE A 281 23.16 -7.33 -14.86
C ILE A 281 24.06 -7.01 -13.66
N ASN A 282 23.46 -6.86 -12.47
CA ASN A 282 24.23 -6.61 -11.24
C ASN A 282 25.17 -7.79 -10.91
N ASP A 283 24.73 -9.03 -11.15
CA ASP A 283 25.55 -10.22 -10.96
C ASP A 283 26.70 -10.26 -11.97
N ILE A 284 26.43 -10.00 -13.27
CA ILE A 284 27.47 -9.90 -14.32
C ILE A 284 28.52 -8.82 -13.97
N ILE A 285 28.08 -7.64 -13.54
CA ILE A 285 29.00 -6.56 -13.13
C ILE A 285 29.87 -7.00 -11.93
N ARG A 286 29.28 -7.69 -10.98
CA ARG A 286 30.03 -8.19 -9.81
C ARG A 286 31.08 -9.24 -10.20
N GLU A 287 30.75 -10.14 -11.11
CA GLU A 287 31.64 -11.19 -11.60
C GLU A 287 32.76 -10.65 -12.48
N SER A 288 32.47 -9.66 -13.32
CA SER A 288 33.46 -9.04 -14.21
C SER A 288 34.49 -8.21 -13.45
N GLY A 289 34.19 -7.81 -12.19
CA GLY A 289 35.03 -6.93 -11.41
C GLY A 289 35.20 -5.56 -12.08
N ILE A 290 36.42 -5.22 -12.50
CA ILE A 290 36.73 -3.96 -13.20
C ILE A 290 37.01 -4.15 -14.69
N ALA A 291 36.70 -5.32 -15.25
CA ALA A 291 36.87 -5.56 -16.68
C ALA A 291 35.82 -4.79 -17.48
N PRO A 292 36.19 -4.27 -18.69
CA PRO A 292 35.21 -3.64 -19.57
C PRO A 292 34.12 -4.63 -19.95
N LEU A 293 32.88 -4.14 -20.00
CA LEU A 293 31.69 -4.91 -20.40
C LEU A 293 31.07 -4.28 -21.66
N ASP A 294 30.86 -5.10 -22.66
CA ASP A 294 30.13 -4.69 -23.84
C ASP A 294 28.62 -4.85 -23.60
N ILE A 295 27.90 -3.75 -23.70
CA ILE A 295 26.46 -3.69 -23.50
C ILE A 295 25.75 -3.18 -24.75
N VAL A 296 24.55 -3.66 -25.00
CA VAL A 296 23.67 -3.12 -26.03
C VAL A 296 22.42 -2.57 -25.35
N VAL A 297 22.14 -1.30 -25.60
CA VAL A 297 20.92 -0.66 -25.12
C VAL A 297 19.96 -0.38 -26.27
N LEU A 298 18.67 -0.49 -26.00
CA LEU A 298 17.60 -0.02 -26.88
C LEU A 298 17.26 1.41 -26.48
N ARG A 299 17.60 2.37 -27.35
CA ARG A 299 17.35 3.81 -27.19
C ARG A 299 16.55 4.29 -28.39
N ASP A 300 15.37 4.89 -28.18
CA ASP A 300 14.48 5.39 -29.23
C ASP A 300 14.23 4.35 -30.35
N GLY A 301 14.06 3.08 -29.94
CA GLY A 301 13.82 1.95 -30.85
C GLY A 301 15.06 1.47 -31.65
N LYS A 302 16.27 1.94 -31.32
CA LYS A 302 17.52 1.56 -31.98
C LYS A 302 18.48 0.91 -31.00
N ASN A 303 19.16 -0.15 -31.44
CA ASN A 303 20.22 -0.77 -30.69
C ASN A 303 21.48 0.11 -30.74
N VAL A 304 21.97 0.51 -29.56
CA VAL A 304 23.19 1.31 -29.39
C VAL A 304 24.21 0.47 -28.62
N PRO A 305 25.33 0.08 -29.21
CA PRO A 305 26.40 -0.60 -28.50
C PRO A 305 27.22 0.42 -27.70
N LEU A 306 27.53 0.04 -26.46
CA LEU A 306 28.34 0.83 -25.50
C LEU A 306 29.29 -0.11 -24.77
N THR A 307 30.46 0.40 -24.37
CA THR A 307 31.39 -0.33 -23.50
C THR A 307 31.49 0.40 -22.17
N VAL A 308 31.20 -0.30 -21.07
CA VAL A 308 31.20 0.25 -19.70
C VAL A 308 32.24 -0.49 -18.88
N THR A 309 33.16 0.25 -18.27
CA THR A 309 34.17 -0.31 -17.37
C THR A 309 33.76 -0.05 -15.92
N PRO A 310 33.29 -1.07 -15.16
CA PRO A 310 32.89 -0.86 -13.76
C PRO A 310 34.07 -0.37 -12.93
N SER A 311 33.78 0.44 -11.91
CA SER A 311 34.78 0.93 -10.95
C SER A 311 34.27 0.86 -9.53
N TYR A 312 35.18 0.85 -8.58
CA TYR A 312 34.81 1.04 -7.17
C TYR A 312 34.40 2.49 -6.92
N PRO A 313 33.47 2.74 -5.99
CA PRO A 313 33.14 4.10 -5.57
C PRO A 313 34.37 4.85 -5.08
N ALA A 314 34.47 6.16 -5.35
CA ALA A 314 35.59 7.00 -4.88
C ALA A 314 35.61 7.15 -3.34
N ASN A 315 34.42 7.13 -2.73
CA ASN A 315 34.21 7.23 -1.28
C ASN A 315 34.08 5.87 -0.58
N ARG A 316 34.89 4.85 -0.97
CA ARG A 316 34.83 3.46 -0.50
C ARG A 316 34.71 3.30 1.00
N ASP A 317 35.41 4.15 1.76
CA ASP A 317 35.47 4.09 3.23
C ASP A 317 34.21 4.64 3.91
N LYS A 318 33.31 5.27 3.13
CA LYS A 318 32.11 5.94 3.62
C LYS A 318 30.82 5.31 3.11
N VAL A 319 30.91 4.31 2.23
CA VAL A 319 29.75 3.58 1.73
C VAL A 319 29.52 2.30 2.53
N HIS A 320 28.28 1.84 2.54
CA HIS A 320 27.93 0.54 3.13
C HIS A 320 28.79 -0.58 2.50
N GLU A 321 29.20 -1.57 3.29
CA GLU A 321 30.01 -2.70 2.83
C GLU A 321 29.43 -3.38 1.57
N ALA A 322 28.11 -3.52 1.50
CA ALA A 322 27.39 -4.03 0.32
C ALA A 322 27.60 -3.18 -0.95
N ASN A 323 27.94 -1.90 -0.81
CA ASN A 323 28.20 -0.97 -1.92
C ASN A 323 29.70 -0.79 -2.19
N ASN A 324 30.59 -1.39 -1.38
CA ASN A 324 32.03 -1.38 -1.60
C ASN A 324 32.45 -2.48 -2.60
N ARG A 325 31.91 -2.40 -3.81
CA ARG A 325 32.12 -3.34 -4.91
C ARG A 325 32.20 -2.60 -6.24
N PRO A 326 32.71 -3.23 -7.31
CA PRO A 326 32.63 -2.65 -8.65
C PRO A 326 31.18 -2.37 -9.05
N MET A 327 30.95 -1.18 -9.54
CA MET A 327 29.63 -0.67 -9.93
C MET A 327 29.76 0.17 -11.19
N ILE A 328 28.68 0.35 -11.92
CA ILE A 328 28.61 1.25 -13.08
C ILE A 328 27.95 2.60 -12.77
N GLY A 329 27.31 2.73 -11.60
CA GLY A 329 26.74 3.99 -11.12
C GLY A 329 25.46 4.36 -11.85
N LEU A 330 24.47 3.47 -11.82
CA LEU A 330 23.11 3.73 -12.29
C LEU A 330 22.07 3.27 -11.26
N ALA A 331 20.90 3.88 -11.32
CA ALA A 331 19.70 3.41 -10.64
C ALA A 331 18.77 2.75 -11.66
N TRP A 332 18.15 1.62 -11.27
CA TRP A 332 17.18 0.95 -12.11
C TRP A 332 15.82 1.62 -12.02
N ASP A 333 15.14 1.76 -13.14
CA ASP A 333 13.73 2.10 -13.18
C ASP A 333 12.90 0.81 -13.01
N LEU A 334 12.47 0.57 -11.78
CA LEU A 334 11.65 -0.61 -11.46
C LEU A 334 10.20 -0.47 -11.98
N THR A 335 9.85 0.71 -12.51
CA THR A 335 8.53 1.00 -13.10
C THR A 335 8.59 1.15 -14.61
N GLY A 336 9.77 1.14 -15.19
CA GLY A 336 10.12 1.61 -16.53
C GLY A 336 9.37 1.01 -17.71
N ASP A 337 8.82 -0.19 -17.56
CA ASP A 337 7.96 -0.80 -18.57
C ASP A 337 6.53 -0.88 -18.03
N THR A 338 5.77 0.20 -18.23
CA THR A 338 4.37 0.26 -17.80
C THR A 338 3.44 0.24 -18.99
N GLU A 339 2.47 -0.67 -18.95
CA GLU A 339 1.34 -0.68 -19.85
C GLU A 339 0.09 -0.06 -19.20
N LEU A 340 -0.70 0.63 -20.02
CA LEU A 340 -2.01 1.12 -19.59
C LEU A 340 -3.03 -0.02 -19.60
N VAL A 341 -3.27 -0.59 -18.44
CA VAL A 341 -4.17 -1.73 -18.25
C VAL A 341 -5.61 -1.24 -18.05
N ARG A 342 -6.55 -1.99 -18.64
CA ARG A 342 -7.99 -1.78 -18.48
C ARG A 342 -8.57 -2.91 -17.62
N ALA A 343 -8.74 -2.68 -16.34
CA ALA A 343 -9.46 -3.59 -15.46
C ALA A 343 -10.95 -3.23 -15.44
N THR A 344 -11.86 -4.22 -15.50
CA THR A 344 -13.29 -3.93 -15.39
C THR A 344 -13.63 -3.39 -13.98
N PRO A 345 -14.67 -2.57 -13.83
CA PRO A 345 -15.06 -2.08 -12.50
C PRO A 345 -15.30 -3.20 -11.49
N MET A 346 -15.89 -4.31 -11.94
CA MET A 346 -16.17 -5.45 -11.07
C MET A 346 -14.89 -6.18 -10.63
N ASP A 347 -13.89 -6.31 -11.52
CA ASP A 347 -12.61 -6.93 -11.17
C ASP A 347 -11.87 -6.06 -10.16
N GLN A 348 -11.85 -4.73 -10.36
CA GLN A 348 -11.26 -3.80 -9.40
C GLN A 348 -11.91 -3.91 -8.00
N ILE A 349 -13.23 -4.02 -7.93
CA ILE A 349 -13.95 -4.22 -6.65
C ILE A 349 -13.61 -5.57 -6.03
N LYS A 350 -13.61 -6.66 -6.81
CA LYS A 350 -13.22 -8.00 -6.31
C LYS A 350 -11.80 -8.01 -5.78
N ASP A 351 -10.85 -7.40 -6.50
CA ASP A 351 -9.45 -7.33 -6.10
C ASP A 351 -9.28 -6.50 -4.82
N GLY A 352 -10.02 -5.38 -4.69
CA GLY A 352 -10.05 -4.59 -3.46
C GLY A 352 -10.59 -5.38 -2.26
N LEU A 353 -11.68 -6.14 -2.43
CA LEU A 353 -12.24 -7.01 -1.40
C LEU A 353 -11.27 -8.13 -1.02
N LYS A 354 -10.64 -8.80 -2.01
CA LYS A 354 -9.61 -9.82 -1.77
C LYS A 354 -8.39 -9.23 -1.05
N THR A 355 -7.91 -8.05 -1.49
CA THR A 355 -6.79 -7.34 -0.86
C THR A 355 -7.05 -7.10 0.62
N MET A 356 -8.25 -6.60 0.96
CA MET A 356 -8.62 -6.37 2.35
C MET A 356 -8.72 -7.68 3.14
N GLY A 357 -9.36 -8.72 2.57
CA GLY A 357 -9.44 -10.05 3.17
C GLY A 357 -8.07 -10.67 3.41
N ASN A 358 -7.18 -10.60 2.43
CA ASN A 358 -5.80 -11.07 2.51
C ASN A 358 -5.01 -10.33 3.59
N THR A 359 -5.13 -8.99 3.64
CA THR A 359 -4.43 -8.16 4.62
C THR A 359 -4.89 -8.47 6.05
N LEU A 360 -6.20 -8.52 6.28
CA LEU A 360 -6.74 -8.89 7.60
C LEU A 360 -6.35 -10.31 7.98
N GLY A 361 -6.50 -11.27 7.05
CA GLY A 361 -6.10 -12.65 7.25
C GLY A 361 -4.62 -12.79 7.61
N ALA A 362 -3.75 -12.05 6.95
CA ALA A 362 -2.31 -12.05 7.23
C ALA A 362 -1.98 -11.41 8.58
N VAL A 363 -2.59 -10.27 8.92
CA VAL A 363 -2.37 -9.58 10.21
C VAL A 363 -2.78 -10.43 11.40
N PHE A 364 -3.86 -11.21 11.28
CA PHE A 364 -4.35 -12.09 12.35
C PHE A 364 -3.77 -13.50 12.30
N SER A 365 -3.01 -13.87 11.27
CA SER A 365 -2.38 -15.18 11.17
C SER A 365 -1.09 -15.24 11.97
N PRO A 366 -0.93 -16.19 12.90
CA PRO A 366 0.33 -16.35 13.64
C PRO A 366 1.49 -16.86 12.76
N LYS A 367 1.17 -17.33 11.54
CA LYS A 367 2.16 -17.83 10.58
C LYS A 367 2.71 -16.72 9.67
N SER A 368 1.98 -15.62 9.51
CA SER A 368 2.37 -14.52 8.63
C SER A 368 3.41 -13.62 9.28
N ASP A 369 4.34 -13.12 8.48
CA ASP A 369 5.27 -12.07 8.89
C ASP A 369 4.60 -10.69 8.96
N ILE A 370 3.40 -10.56 8.37
CA ILE A 370 2.63 -9.31 8.37
C ILE A 370 1.97 -9.12 9.73
N SER A 371 2.20 -7.98 10.33
CA SER A 371 1.62 -7.59 11.62
C SER A 371 0.96 -6.21 11.53
N ALA A 372 0.27 -5.79 12.58
CA ALA A 372 -0.33 -4.46 12.67
C ALA A 372 0.67 -3.32 12.45
N LYS A 373 1.97 -3.52 12.71
CA LYS A 373 3.03 -2.54 12.46
C LYS A 373 3.25 -2.23 10.98
N HIS A 374 2.83 -3.10 10.08
CA HIS A 374 2.93 -2.92 8.63
C HIS A 374 1.74 -2.16 8.03
N LEU A 375 0.68 -1.96 8.82
CA LEU A 375 -0.46 -1.16 8.36
C LEU A 375 -0.06 0.33 8.27
N SER A 376 -0.62 1.01 7.30
CA SER A 376 -0.45 2.46 7.14
C SER A 376 -1.60 3.19 7.79
N GLY A 377 -1.27 4.19 8.60
CA GLY A 377 -2.22 5.15 9.15
C GLY A 377 -2.50 6.31 8.18
N PRO A 378 -3.21 7.35 8.63
CA PRO A 378 -3.54 8.50 7.79
C PRO A 378 -2.31 9.19 7.19
N VAL A 379 -1.22 9.31 7.95
CA VAL A 379 0.03 9.94 7.49
C VAL A 379 0.69 9.08 6.39
N GLY A 380 0.73 7.76 6.54
CA GLY A 380 1.26 6.85 5.53
C GLY A 380 0.44 6.85 4.25
N ILE A 381 -0.89 6.90 4.35
CA ILE A 381 -1.79 7.01 3.20
C ILE A 381 -1.59 8.35 2.48
N MET A 382 -1.48 9.46 3.21
CA MET A 382 -1.18 10.78 2.63
C MET A 382 0.17 10.79 1.91
N ASN A 383 1.22 10.21 2.52
CA ASN A 383 2.53 10.06 1.88
C ASN A 383 2.48 9.20 0.61
N LEU A 384 1.68 8.13 0.60
CA LEU A 384 1.48 7.33 -0.61
C LEU A 384 0.84 8.15 -1.73
N TYR A 385 -0.23 8.90 -1.45
CA TYR A 385 -0.82 9.80 -2.46
C TYR A 385 0.17 10.85 -2.93
N TYR A 386 0.95 11.45 -2.01
CA TYR A 386 1.98 12.41 -2.37
C TYR A 386 2.96 11.83 -3.40
N ARG A 387 3.52 10.64 -3.13
CA ARG A 387 4.42 9.93 -4.05
C ARG A 387 3.75 9.58 -5.38
N LEU A 388 2.47 9.21 -5.36
CA LEU A 388 1.74 8.93 -6.59
C LEU A 388 1.59 10.18 -7.45
N PHE A 389 1.27 11.34 -6.86
CA PHE A 389 1.10 12.59 -7.61
C PHE A 389 2.42 13.20 -8.11
N GLU A 390 3.57 12.81 -7.56
CA GLU A 390 4.88 13.21 -8.10
C GLU A 390 5.18 12.58 -9.46
N ASP A 391 4.57 11.43 -9.79
CA ASP A 391 4.75 10.75 -11.07
C ASP A 391 3.84 11.36 -12.16
N LYS A 392 4.34 11.43 -13.40
CA LYS A 392 3.63 12.01 -14.55
C LYS A 392 2.25 11.41 -14.79
N ASP A 393 2.10 10.09 -14.62
CA ASP A 393 0.83 9.33 -14.70
C ASP A 393 0.27 8.96 -13.32
N GLY A 394 0.78 9.58 -12.27
CA GLY A 394 0.47 9.25 -10.89
C GLY A 394 -1.01 9.47 -10.53
N TRP A 395 -1.66 10.47 -11.14
CA TRP A 395 -3.10 10.70 -10.95
C TRP A 395 -3.96 9.49 -11.32
N ARG A 396 -3.57 8.68 -12.32
CA ARG A 396 -4.26 7.44 -12.71
C ARG A 396 -4.11 6.37 -11.63
N ARG A 397 -2.91 6.24 -11.06
CA ARG A 397 -2.63 5.34 -9.92
C ARG A 397 -3.33 5.81 -8.67
N ALA A 398 -3.35 7.13 -8.40
CA ALA A 398 -4.08 7.72 -7.28
C ALA A 398 -5.59 7.45 -7.38
N LEU A 399 -6.16 7.57 -8.57
CA LEU A 399 -7.56 7.25 -8.83
C LEU A 399 -7.85 5.75 -8.58
N TRP A 400 -6.98 4.86 -9.07
CA TRP A 400 -7.09 3.42 -8.80
C TRP A 400 -6.94 3.11 -7.29
N PHE A 401 -5.98 3.74 -6.62
CA PHE A 401 -5.82 3.59 -5.18
C PHE A 401 -7.03 4.10 -4.40
N SER A 402 -7.73 5.12 -4.91
CA SER A 402 -8.97 5.62 -4.31
C SER A 402 -10.11 4.58 -4.35
N VAL A 403 -10.12 3.65 -5.33
CA VAL A 403 -11.04 2.51 -5.34
C VAL A 403 -10.78 1.64 -4.11
N ILE A 404 -9.54 1.24 -3.89
CA ILE A 404 -9.13 0.40 -2.75
C ILE A 404 -9.42 1.11 -1.42
N LEU A 405 -9.09 2.39 -1.32
CA LEU A 405 -9.31 3.19 -0.12
C LEU A 405 -10.80 3.23 0.27
N ASN A 406 -11.70 3.43 -0.69
CA ASN A 406 -13.14 3.46 -0.41
C ASN A 406 -13.70 2.08 -0.04
N ILE A 407 -13.19 1.01 -0.65
CA ILE A 407 -13.54 -0.36 -0.25
C ILE A 407 -13.08 -0.61 1.20
N ASN A 408 -11.85 -0.26 1.52
CA ASN A 408 -11.31 -0.41 2.87
C ASN A 408 -12.11 0.41 3.88
N LEU A 409 -12.44 1.66 3.57
CA LEU A 409 -13.28 2.52 4.41
C LEU A 409 -14.65 1.89 4.66
N GLY A 410 -15.30 1.36 3.61
CA GLY A 410 -16.59 0.69 3.74
C GLY A 410 -16.52 -0.57 4.61
N ILE A 411 -15.52 -1.44 4.40
CA ILE A 411 -15.34 -2.68 5.18
C ILE A 411 -14.99 -2.36 6.64
N MET A 412 -14.04 -1.46 6.87
CA MET A 412 -13.61 -1.10 8.23
C MET A 412 -14.77 -0.51 9.03
N ASN A 413 -15.59 0.35 8.42
CA ASN A 413 -16.75 0.90 9.09
C ASN A 413 -17.86 -0.12 9.36
N LEU A 414 -17.89 -1.25 8.63
CA LEU A 414 -18.83 -2.36 8.90
C LEU A 414 -18.35 -3.31 10.01
N LEU A 415 -17.13 -3.14 10.53
CA LEU A 415 -16.67 -3.97 11.67
C LEU A 415 -17.54 -3.75 12.91
N PRO A 416 -17.81 -4.80 13.72
CA PRO A 416 -18.67 -4.71 14.89
C PRO A 416 -18.01 -4.01 16.10
N LEU A 417 -17.35 -2.89 15.83
CA LEU A 417 -16.68 -2.06 16.84
C LEU A 417 -17.59 -0.88 17.21
N PRO A 418 -17.87 -0.64 18.50
CA PRO A 418 -18.87 0.34 18.95
C PRO A 418 -18.76 1.73 18.30
N VAL A 419 -17.56 2.23 18.05
CA VAL A 419 -17.31 3.57 17.49
C VAL A 419 -17.58 3.65 15.97
N LEU A 420 -17.66 2.50 15.30
CA LEU A 420 -17.87 2.41 13.86
C LEU A 420 -19.35 2.13 13.54
N ASP A 421 -19.76 2.35 12.30
CA ASP A 421 -21.15 2.11 11.85
C ASP A 421 -21.60 0.66 12.09
N GLY A 422 -20.71 -0.32 11.90
CA GLY A 422 -20.96 -1.73 12.18
C GLY A 422 -21.25 -1.99 13.67
N GLY A 423 -20.71 -1.18 14.57
CA GLY A 423 -21.06 -1.22 15.98
C GLY A 423 -22.51 -0.79 16.22
N HIS A 424 -22.96 0.30 15.57
CA HIS A 424 -24.36 0.72 15.61
C HIS A 424 -25.30 -0.35 15.06
N ILE A 425 -24.93 -0.99 13.95
CA ILE A 425 -25.67 -2.11 13.37
C ILE A 425 -25.75 -3.26 14.38
N THR A 426 -24.63 -3.64 14.98
CA THR A 426 -24.54 -4.75 15.95
C THR A 426 -25.40 -4.45 17.18
N MET A 427 -25.33 -3.24 17.73
CA MET A 427 -26.14 -2.83 18.87
C MET A 427 -27.63 -2.82 18.53
N ALA A 428 -28.02 -2.33 17.36
CA ALA A 428 -29.42 -2.36 16.90
C ALA A 428 -29.96 -3.78 16.71
N ILE A 429 -29.14 -4.71 16.20
CA ILE A 429 -29.49 -6.14 16.10
C ILE A 429 -29.68 -6.75 17.50
N LEU A 430 -28.79 -6.47 18.45
CA LEU A 430 -28.90 -6.94 19.82
C LEU A 430 -30.17 -6.40 20.52
N GLU A 431 -30.51 -5.11 20.30
CA GLU A 431 -31.75 -4.53 20.80
C GLU A 431 -33.00 -5.22 20.19
N ALA A 432 -32.97 -5.52 18.88
CA ALA A 432 -34.05 -6.21 18.20
C ALA A 432 -34.26 -7.65 18.73
N ILE A 433 -33.19 -8.41 18.97
CA ILE A 433 -33.25 -9.77 19.52
C ILE A 433 -33.74 -9.74 20.96
N ARG A 434 -33.24 -8.83 21.81
CA ARG A 434 -33.61 -8.73 23.21
C ARG A 434 -34.98 -8.10 23.43
N LYS A 435 -35.56 -7.45 22.43
CA LYS A 435 -36.81 -6.66 22.52
C LYS A 435 -36.79 -5.59 23.63
N ARG A 436 -35.61 -5.17 24.04
CA ARG A 436 -35.36 -4.17 25.08
C ARG A 436 -34.13 -3.34 24.69
N PRO A 437 -34.13 -2.03 24.94
CA PRO A 437 -32.96 -1.20 24.72
C PRO A 437 -31.81 -1.64 25.60
N LEU A 438 -30.59 -1.45 25.11
CA LEU A 438 -29.36 -1.66 25.87
C LEU A 438 -29.25 -0.58 26.97
N SER A 439 -28.64 -0.94 28.09
CA SER A 439 -28.44 0.04 29.16
C SER A 439 -27.46 1.13 28.72
N LYS A 440 -27.80 2.40 29.03
CA LYS A 440 -26.98 3.56 28.70
C LYS A 440 -25.54 3.38 29.21
N ARG A 441 -25.36 2.91 30.45
CA ARG A 441 -24.04 2.68 31.05
C ARG A 441 -23.20 1.68 30.25
N LEU A 442 -23.81 0.60 29.73
CA LEU A 442 -23.10 -0.38 28.91
C LEU A 442 -22.65 0.24 27.58
N LEU A 443 -23.54 1.00 26.94
CA LEU A 443 -23.23 1.71 25.73
C LEU A 443 -22.08 2.70 25.93
N ASP A 444 -22.17 3.59 26.93
CA ASP A 444 -21.17 4.60 27.23
C ASP A 444 -19.78 3.97 27.49
N ILE A 445 -19.72 2.90 28.28
CA ILE A 445 -18.46 2.18 28.55
C ILE A 445 -17.90 1.53 27.26
N SER A 446 -18.75 0.89 26.45
CA SER A 446 -18.33 0.24 25.21
C SER A 446 -17.80 1.25 24.20
N TYR A 447 -18.49 2.36 24.01
CA TYR A 447 -18.08 3.43 23.09
C TYR A 447 -16.79 4.10 23.55
N SER A 448 -16.74 4.56 24.83
CA SER A 448 -15.55 5.23 25.35
C SER A 448 -14.33 4.32 25.38
N GLY A 449 -14.49 3.05 25.79
CA GLY A 449 -13.39 2.08 25.79
C GLY A 449 -12.88 1.79 24.39
N CYS A 450 -13.77 1.58 23.42
CA CYS A 450 -13.41 1.36 22.04
C CYS A 450 -12.76 2.60 21.40
N ALA A 451 -13.27 3.81 21.70
CA ALA A 451 -12.69 5.06 21.21
C ALA A 451 -11.25 5.26 21.71
N ILE A 452 -10.99 5.02 23.00
CA ILE A 452 -9.65 5.12 23.58
C ILE A 452 -8.71 4.09 22.92
N LEU A 453 -9.17 2.86 22.75
CA LEU A 453 -8.38 1.81 22.11
C LEU A 453 -8.06 2.15 20.65
N LEU A 454 -9.05 2.61 19.90
CA LEU A 454 -8.89 2.97 18.49
C LEU A 454 -7.98 4.19 18.33
N MET A 455 -8.14 5.21 19.20
CA MET A 455 -7.26 6.38 19.23
C MET A 455 -5.82 5.99 19.55
N GLY A 456 -5.61 5.14 20.56
CA GLY A 456 -4.29 4.59 20.89
C GLY A 456 -3.67 3.82 19.74
N PHE A 457 -4.46 2.98 19.06
CA PHE A 457 -4.01 2.24 17.88
C PHE A 457 -3.65 3.17 16.71
N MET A 458 -4.46 4.20 16.45
CA MET A 458 -4.17 5.20 15.42
C MET A 458 -2.88 5.98 15.72
N LEU A 459 -2.67 6.40 16.97
CA LEU A 459 -1.43 7.06 17.38
C LEU A 459 -0.23 6.12 17.26
N PHE A 460 -0.39 4.85 17.61
CA PHE A 460 0.63 3.83 17.47
C PHE A 460 1.06 3.67 16.02
N ILE A 461 0.12 3.48 15.06
CA ILE A 461 0.46 3.36 13.63
C ILE A 461 1.06 4.67 13.09
N THR A 462 0.49 5.82 13.46
CA THR A 462 1.01 7.13 13.04
C THR A 462 2.47 7.31 13.46
N GLY A 463 2.88 6.78 14.62
CA GLY A 463 4.27 6.78 15.05
C GLY A 463 5.22 6.10 14.06
N PHE A 464 4.81 4.96 13.47
CA PHE A 464 5.59 4.29 12.41
C PHE A 464 5.61 5.10 11.11
N ASP A 465 4.47 5.68 10.71
CA ASP A 465 4.39 6.48 9.50
C ASP A 465 5.28 7.73 9.59
N VAL A 466 5.20 8.46 10.71
CA VAL A 466 5.99 9.67 10.96
C VAL A 466 7.48 9.33 10.98
N LYS A 467 7.86 8.22 11.64
CA LYS A 467 9.25 7.78 11.61
C LYS A 467 9.73 7.50 10.20
N ALA A 468 8.98 6.73 9.42
CA ALA A 468 9.32 6.41 8.03
C ALA A 468 9.43 7.68 7.16
N LEU A 469 8.62 8.71 7.44
CA LEU A 469 8.63 9.97 6.70
C LEU A 469 9.86 10.84 7.01
N PHE A 470 10.23 10.98 8.30
CA PHE A 470 11.25 11.93 8.73
C PHE A 470 12.65 11.34 8.92
N TRP A 471 12.74 10.06 9.25
CA TRP A 471 14.04 9.39 9.52
C TRP A 471 14.37 8.29 8.52
N GLY A 472 13.46 7.99 7.57
CA GLY A 472 13.64 6.90 6.61
C GLY A 472 13.72 5.53 7.31
N ASP A 473 13.84 4.48 6.51
CA ASP A 473 14.36 3.20 6.98
C ASP A 473 15.90 3.33 6.97
N GLU A 474 16.48 3.89 8.03
CA GLU A 474 17.93 3.93 8.15
C GLU A 474 18.50 2.51 8.04
N PRO A 475 19.52 2.31 7.21
CA PRO A 475 20.34 1.11 7.31
C PRO A 475 20.88 1.00 8.74
N PRO A 476 21.18 -0.21 9.26
CA PRO A 476 21.61 -0.39 10.63
C PRO A 476 22.77 0.55 10.94
N SER A 477 22.58 1.38 11.96
CA SER A 477 23.56 2.37 12.41
C SER A 477 24.72 1.68 13.12
N ASP A 478 25.75 1.32 12.38
CA ASP A 478 27.09 1.39 12.92
C ASP A 478 27.53 2.85 12.76
N GLY A 479 27.23 3.68 13.71
CA GLY A 479 27.69 5.06 13.98
C GLY A 479 28.36 5.94 12.91
N GLN A 480 28.41 5.56 11.64
CA GLN A 480 28.94 6.32 10.53
C GLN A 480 27.80 6.68 9.58
N GLN A 481 27.62 7.96 9.30
CA GLN A 481 26.78 8.42 8.19
C GLN A 481 27.37 7.85 6.90
N MET A 482 26.70 6.81 6.35
CA MET A 482 27.11 6.22 5.08
C MET A 482 26.65 7.12 3.94
N GLU A 483 27.59 7.50 3.10
CA GLU A 483 27.33 8.33 1.92
C GLU A 483 26.86 7.46 0.74
N ALA A 484 26.13 8.06 -0.18
CA ALA A 484 25.88 7.43 -1.46
C ALA A 484 27.17 7.22 -2.24
N PRO A 485 27.31 6.13 -3.05
CA PRO A 485 28.50 5.93 -3.87
C PRO A 485 28.75 7.13 -4.80
N THR A 486 29.98 7.65 -4.80
CA THR A 486 30.44 8.69 -5.74
C THR A 486 31.53 8.12 -6.64
N PHE A 487 31.73 8.68 -7.83
CA PHE A 487 32.68 8.18 -8.84
C PHE A 487 33.60 9.28 -9.35
#